data_08ccdd459bf1c23a5efab121ee41d832
#
_entry.id   08ccdd459bf1c23a5efab121ee41d832
#
_cell.length_a   1.000
_cell.length_b   1.000
_cell.length_c   1.000
_cell.angle_alpha   90.00
_cell.angle_beta   90.00
_cell.angle_gamma   90.00
#
_symmetry.space_group_name_H-M   'P 1'
#
loop_
_entity.id
_entity.type
_entity.pdbx_description
1 polymer ?
#
loop_
_entity_poly.entity_id
_entity_poly.type
_entity_poly.pdbx_seq_one_letter_code
_entity_poly.pdbx_strand_id
1 'polypeptide(L)'
;NYCVKSINLELEGFKHRELLNLYHNALENKILIYNGQLSDSTFNNIVIAAIRAGEFDYANSFIENYKKYLGDKIRTTAVRYCKAIISYNQRNFDEAIGWLDGANKHSEIRYKIQWRYLFVKIYFEKNKEGGWSTYELLESFLESFSIFLRRNEELSPSKKSTYMDFVKFTKQLMKYHPWGRYDQADIEKLRSTIKNSSTMGKKWLLEQLKKAG
;
A
#
# COMPACT_ATOMS: atom_id res chain seq x y z
N ASN A 1 17.07 -9.65 6.09
CA ASN A 1 16.04 -8.69 6.47
C ASN A 1 16.45 -7.21 6.58
N TYR A 2 17.77 -6.90 6.53
CA TYR A 2 18.26 -5.53 6.46
C TYR A 2 17.74 -4.81 5.21
N CYS A 3 17.78 -5.43 4.05
CA CYS A 3 17.33 -4.86 2.77
C CYS A 3 15.84 -4.49 2.78
N VAL A 4 14.98 -5.37 3.29
CA VAL A 4 13.54 -5.10 3.41
C VAL A 4 13.28 -3.95 4.38
N LYS A 5 14.02 -3.91 5.51
CA LYS A 5 13.94 -2.83 6.48
C LYS A 5 14.41 -1.51 5.89
N SER A 6 15.51 -1.51 5.14
CA SER A 6 16.05 -0.33 4.46
C SER A 6 15.08 0.23 3.42
N ILE A 7 14.44 -0.63 2.61
CA ILE A 7 13.40 -0.21 1.66
C ILE A 7 12.18 0.35 2.38
N ASN A 8 11.74 -0.30 3.46
CA ASN A 8 10.59 0.17 4.24
C ASN A 8 10.85 1.49 4.95
N LEU A 9 12.12 1.77 5.28
CA LEU A 9 12.57 3.05 5.84
C LEU A 9 12.93 4.07 4.77
N GLU A 10 12.86 3.70 3.48
CA GLU A 10 13.18 4.57 2.33
C GLU A 10 14.58 5.21 2.44
N LEU A 11 15.57 4.45 2.93
CA LEU A 11 16.94 4.91 3.03
C LEU A 11 17.50 5.20 1.63
N GLU A 12 18.08 6.39 1.46
CA GLU A 12 18.70 6.83 0.22
C GLU A 12 19.78 5.85 -0.24
N GLY A 13 19.84 5.60 -1.55
CA GLY A 13 20.89 4.80 -2.19
C GLY A 13 20.62 3.30 -2.27
N PHE A 14 19.51 2.78 -1.72
CA PHE A 14 19.20 1.36 -1.86
C PHE A 14 18.57 1.06 -3.24
N LYS A 15 19.23 0.24 -4.04
CA LYS A 15 18.76 -0.13 -5.38
C LYS A 15 17.72 -1.26 -5.28
N HIS A 16 16.47 -0.96 -5.59
CA HIS A 16 15.37 -1.95 -5.58
C HIS A 16 15.66 -3.18 -6.45
N ARG A 17 16.41 -2.99 -7.55
CA ARG A 17 16.84 -4.09 -8.42
C ARG A 17 17.82 -5.05 -7.72
N GLU A 18 18.70 -4.56 -6.86
CA GLU A 18 19.59 -5.40 -6.05
C GLU A 18 18.80 -6.29 -5.08
N LEU A 19 17.79 -5.73 -4.42
CA LEU A 19 16.90 -6.53 -3.58
C LEU A 19 16.15 -7.58 -4.39
N LEU A 20 15.65 -7.23 -5.57
CA LEU A 20 14.95 -8.17 -6.43
C LEU A 20 15.87 -9.33 -6.84
N ASN A 21 17.13 -9.05 -7.19
CA ASN A 21 18.15 -10.05 -7.50
C ASN A 21 18.43 -10.97 -6.29
N LEU A 22 18.51 -10.40 -5.08
CA LEU A 22 18.68 -11.20 -3.85
C LEU A 22 17.50 -12.14 -3.63
N TYR A 23 16.26 -11.68 -3.84
CA TYR A 23 15.07 -12.53 -3.77
C TYR A 23 15.10 -13.62 -4.84
N HIS A 24 15.46 -13.28 -6.07
CA HIS A 24 15.56 -14.24 -7.17
C HIS A 24 16.55 -15.35 -6.84
N ASN A 25 17.79 -15.00 -6.45
CA ASN A 25 18.80 -15.99 -6.04
C ASN A 25 18.34 -16.85 -4.86
N ALA A 26 17.66 -16.26 -3.88
CA ALA A 26 17.16 -17.00 -2.72
C ALA A 26 16.00 -17.96 -3.08
N LEU A 27 15.20 -17.64 -4.10
CA LEU A 27 14.18 -18.53 -4.64
C LEU A 27 14.78 -19.69 -5.43
N GLU A 28 15.74 -19.43 -6.32
CA GLU A 28 16.42 -20.46 -7.11
C GLU A 28 17.12 -21.49 -6.21
N ASN A 29 17.75 -21.02 -5.13
CA ASN A 29 18.38 -21.87 -4.12
C ASN A 29 17.38 -22.43 -3.07
N LYS A 30 16.08 -22.25 -3.27
CA LYS A 30 15.00 -22.73 -2.38
C LYS A 30 15.10 -22.25 -0.91
N ILE A 31 15.89 -21.20 -0.64
CA ILE A 31 16.09 -20.67 0.72
C ILE A 31 14.79 -20.07 1.29
N LEU A 32 13.91 -19.53 0.44
CA LEU A 32 12.66 -18.91 0.86
C LEU A 32 11.48 -19.86 0.93
N ILE A 33 11.65 -21.10 0.44
CA ILE A 33 10.60 -22.14 0.46
C ILE A 33 10.93 -23.13 1.56
N TYR A 34 10.19 -23.05 2.66
CA TYR A 34 10.37 -23.93 3.79
C TYR A 34 9.24 -24.97 3.84
N ASN A 35 9.55 -26.27 3.92
CA ASN A 35 8.57 -27.36 3.86
C ASN A 35 7.57 -27.23 2.70
N GLY A 36 8.04 -26.82 1.52
CA GLY A 36 7.19 -26.62 0.34
C GLY A 36 6.30 -25.39 0.39
N GLN A 37 6.48 -24.51 1.36
CA GLN A 37 5.67 -23.29 1.52
C GLN A 37 6.53 -22.02 1.45
N LEU A 38 6.01 -21.01 0.77
CA LEU A 38 6.51 -19.65 0.76
C LEU A 38 5.59 -18.80 1.66
N SER A 39 6.17 -18.02 2.59
CA SER A 39 5.34 -17.15 3.40
C SER A 39 4.69 -16.06 2.52
N ASP A 40 3.43 -15.73 2.79
CA ASP A 40 2.70 -14.70 2.06
C ASP A 40 3.30 -13.30 2.26
N SER A 41 3.95 -13.03 3.38
CA SER A 41 4.71 -11.79 3.57
C SER A 41 5.93 -11.71 2.64
N THR A 42 6.67 -12.81 2.48
CA THR A 42 7.78 -12.86 1.52
C THR A 42 7.27 -12.73 0.08
N PHE A 43 6.18 -13.42 -0.25
CA PHE A 43 5.52 -13.33 -1.55
C PHE A 43 5.14 -11.87 -1.89
N ASN A 44 4.48 -11.18 -0.99
CA ASN A 44 4.11 -9.76 -1.16
C ASN A 44 5.35 -8.86 -1.29
N ASN A 45 6.40 -9.11 -0.50
CA ASN A 45 7.62 -8.31 -0.55
C ASN A 45 8.36 -8.44 -1.88
N ILE A 46 8.39 -9.63 -2.48
CA ILE A 46 8.99 -9.85 -3.80
C ILE A 46 8.22 -9.07 -4.87
N VAL A 47 6.89 -9.16 -4.86
CA VAL A 47 6.06 -8.39 -5.80
C VAL A 47 6.28 -6.88 -5.64
N ILE A 48 6.33 -6.38 -4.39
CA ILE A 48 6.59 -4.96 -4.11
C ILE A 48 8.00 -4.56 -4.59
N ALA A 49 9.00 -5.41 -4.38
CA ALA A 49 10.37 -5.15 -4.85
C ALA A 49 10.42 -5.07 -6.37
N ALA A 50 9.75 -5.99 -7.08
CA ALA A 50 9.66 -5.98 -8.54
C ALA A 50 8.97 -4.71 -9.06
N ILE A 51 7.84 -4.32 -8.48
CA ILE A 51 7.13 -3.08 -8.84
C ILE A 51 8.04 -1.85 -8.66
N ARG A 52 8.75 -1.77 -7.54
CA ARG A 52 9.68 -0.66 -7.25
C ARG A 52 10.89 -0.63 -8.17
N ALA A 53 11.29 -1.79 -8.71
CA ALA A 53 12.32 -1.90 -9.73
C ALA A 53 11.81 -1.60 -11.16
N GLY A 54 10.50 -1.42 -11.34
CA GLY A 54 9.86 -1.24 -12.65
C GLY A 54 9.62 -2.54 -13.42
N GLU A 55 9.84 -3.69 -12.78
CA GLU A 55 9.80 -5.03 -13.39
C GLU A 55 8.39 -5.65 -13.25
N PHE A 56 7.38 -5.06 -13.92
CA PHE A 56 5.98 -5.50 -13.81
C PHE A 56 5.73 -6.89 -14.40
N ASP A 57 6.40 -7.23 -15.50
CA ASP A 57 6.28 -8.54 -16.14
C ASP A 57 6.85 -9.64 -15.24
N TYR A 58 7.99 -9.36 -14.58
CA TYR A 58 8.53 -10.25 -13.57
C TYR A 58 7.56 -10.43 -12.41
N ALA A 59 6.95 -9.35 -11.90
CA ALA A 59 5.97 -9.42 -10.82
C ALA A 59 4.79 -10.33 -11.18
N ASN A 60 4.25 -10.20 -12.39
CA ASN A 60 3.16 -11.04 -12.88
C ASN A 60 3.60 -12.51 -13.03
N SER A 61 4.72 -12.77 -13.67
CA SER A 61 5.28 -14.12 -13.85
C SER A 61 5.58 -14.78 -12.51
N PHE A 62 6.13 -14.02 -11.56
CA PHE A 62 6.38 -14.51 -10.20
C PHE A 62 5.08 -14.95 -9.51
N ILE A 63 4.02 -14.15 -9.57
CA ILE A 63 2.72 -14.52 -8.99
C ILE A 63 2.25 -15.86 -9.56
N GLU A 64 2.26 -16.03 -10.88
CA GLU A 64 1.76 -17.25 -11.52
C GLU A 64 2.59 -18.48 -11.14
N ASN A 65 3.90 -18.36 -11.12
CA ASN A 65 4.81 -19.48 -10.86
C ASN A 65 4.86 -19.88 -9.38
N TYR A 66 4.72 -18.91 -8.46
CA TYR A 66 4.96 -19.14 -7.03
C TYR A 66 3.70 -19.15 -6.17
N LYS A 67 2.50 -18.78 -6.69
CA LYS A 67 1.23 -18.85 -5.93
C LYS A 67 0.92 -20.24 -5.37
N LYS A 68 1.40 -21.31 -6.03
CA LYS A 68 1.23 -22.70 -5.59
C LYS A 68 1.92 -23.03 -4.27
N TYR A 69 2.96 -22.26 -3.90
CA TYR A 69 3.67 -22.41 -2.64
C TYR A 69 3.03 -21.65 -1.48
N LEU A 70 1.97 -20.86 -1.72
CA LEU A 70 1.18 -20.23 -0.67
C LEU A 70 0.21 -21.26 -0.06
N GLY A 71 0.03 -21.18 1.27
CA GLY A 71 -1.01 -21.96 1.94
C GLY A 71 -2.41 -21.68 1.37
N ASP A 72 -3.24 -22.73 1.27
CA ASP A 72 -4.55 -22.66 0.57
C ASP A 72 -5.45 -21.55 1.09
N LYS A 73 -5.49 -21.35 2.43
CA LYS A 73 -6.34 -20.34 3.09
C LYS A 73 -6.00 -18.91 2.68
N ILE A 74 -4.72 -18.62 2.38
CA ILE A 74 -4.26 -17.26 2.13
C ILE A 74 -3.97 -16.99 0.65
N ARG A 75 -3.81 -18.03 -0.17
CA ARG A 75 -3.39 -17.94 -1.58
C ARG A 75 -4.22 -16.93 -2.37
N THR A 76 -5.53 -17.11 -2.36
CA THR A 76 -6.44 -16.23 -3.13
C THR A 76 -6.32 -14.79 -2.69
N THR A 77 -6.28 -14.53 -1.37
CA THR A 77 -6.17 -13.18 -0.82
C THR A 77 -4.84 -12.52 -1.18
N ALA A 78 -3.73 -13.25 -1.03
CA ALA A 78 -2.39 -12.73 -1.34
C ALA A 78 -2.24 -12.41 -2.83
N VAL A 79 -2.70 -13.32 -3.71
CA VAL A 79 -2.66 -13.12 -5.16
C VAL A 79 -3.49 -11.89 -5.57
N ARG A 80 -4.74 -11.79 -5.11
CA ARG A 80 -5.61 -10.65 -5.42
C ARG A 80 -5.01 -9.33 -4.95
N TYR A 81 -4.46 -9.29 -3.74
CA TYR A 81 -3.80 -8.11 -3.21
C TYR A 81 -2.57 -7.72 -4.04
N CYS A 82 -1.73 -8.66 -4.44
CA CYS A 82 -0.58 -8.41 -5.29
C CYS A 82 -0.98 -7.89 -6.69
N LYS A 83 -2.01 -8.48 -7.31
CA LYS A 83 -2.54 -7.99 -8.60
C LYS A 83 -3.10 -6.58 -8.44
N ALA A 84 -3.82 -6.28 -7.37
CA ALA A 84 -4.30 -4.92 -7.08
C ALA A 84 -3.17 -3.90 -6.96
N ILE A 85 -2.06 -4.26 -6.29
CA ILE A 85 -0.90 -3.36 -6.19
C ILE A 85 -0.25 -3.14 -7.55
N ILE A 86 -0.12 -4.18 -8.38
CA ILE A 86 0.43 -4.06 -9.74
C ILE A 86 -0.43 -3.08 -10.54
N SER A 87 -1.74 -3.33 -10.66
CA SER A 87 -2.67 -2.48 -11.40
C SER A 87 -2.69 -1.04 -10.89
N TYR A 88 -2.64 -0.83 -9.56
CA TYR A 88 -2.52 0.50 -8.96
C TYR A 88 -1.25 1.24 -9.41
N ASN A 89 -0.09 0.57 -9.41
CA ASN A 89 1.18 1.20 -9.81
C ASN A 89 1.27 1.45 -11.33
N GLN A 90 0.52 0.69 -12.12
CA GLN A 90 0.32 0.93 -13.56
C GLN A 90 -0.77 1.98 -13.84
N ARG A 91 -1.40 2.56 -12.80
CA ARG A 91 -2.51 3.52 -12.87
C ARG A 91 -3.82 2.96 -13.44
N ASN A 92 -3.94 1.64 -13.50
CA ASN A 92 -5.16 0.93 -13.89
C ASN A 92 -6.10 0.82 -12.68
N PHE A 93 -6.68 1.95 -12.26
CA PHE A 93 -7.41 2.04 -10.99
C PHE A 93 -8.67 1.17 -10.95
N ASP A 94 -9.40 1.06 -12.05
CA ASP A 94 -10.62 0.24 -12.11
C ASP A 94 -10.28 -1.25 -11.99
N GLU A 95 -9.23 -1.69 -12.64
CA GLU A 95 -8.72 -3.05 -12.49
C GLU A 95 -8.24 -3.32 -11.05
N ALA A 96 -7.51 -2.36 -10.46
CA ALA A 96 -7.08 -2.48 -9.07
C ALA A 96 -8.26 -2.63 -8.10
N ILE A 97 -9.34 -1.88 -8.30
CA ILE A 97 -10.59 -2.01 -7.52
C ILE A 97 -11.21 -3.39 -7.73
N GLY A 98 -11.29 -3.89 -8.96
CA GLY A 98 -11.80 -5.22 -9.28
C GLY A 98 -11.03 -6.34 -8.58
N TRP A 99 -9.70 -6.21 -8.47
CA TRP A 99 -8.89 -7.15 -7.70
C TRP A 99 -9.12 -7.07 -6.19
N LEU A 100 -9.42 -5.88 -5.66
CA LEU A 100 -9.74 -5.68 -4.24
C LEU A 100 -11.14 -6.17 -3.88
N ASP A 101 -12.07 -6.23 -4.83
CA ASP A 101 -13.43 -6.69 -4.56
C ASP A 101 -13.44 -8.16 -4.12
N GLY A 102 -14.17 -8.46 -3.05
CA GLY A 102 -14.23 -9.80 -2.44
C GLY A 102 -12.99 -10.24 -1.65
N ALA A 103 -11.86 -9.51 -1.68
CA ALA A 103 -10.66 -9.87 -0.91
C ALA A 103 -10.83 -9.70 0.61
N ASN A 104 -11.92 -9.07 1.04
CA ASN A 104 -12.14 -8.61 2.42
C ASN A 104 -12.92 -9.60 3.31
N LYS A 105 -13.64 -10.58 2.73
CA LYS A 105 -14.65 -11.38 3.49
C LYS A 105 -14.06 -12.38 4.48
N HIS A 106 -12.85 -12.91 4.24
CA HIS A 106 -12.27 -13.98 5.07
C HIS A 106 -10.77 -13.80 5.33
N SER A 107 -10.24 -12.59 5.14
CA SER A 107 -8.81 -12.34 5.24
C SER A 107 -8.37 -12.03 6.68
N GLU A 108 -7.13 -12.39 6.98
CA GLU A 108 -6.44 -11.97 8.20
C GLU A 108 -6.44 -10.45 8.35
N ILE A 109 -6.36 -9.98 9.60
CA ILE A 109 -6.36 -8.55 9.94
C ILE A 109 -5.37 -7.73 9.12
N ARG A 110 -4.21 -8.31 8.83
CA ARG A 110 -3.19 -7.67 8.00
C ARG A 110 -3.71 -7.30 6.61
N TYR A 111 -4.37 -8.23 5.92
CA TYR A 111 -4.95 -7.96 4.60
C TYR A 111 -6.13 -6.99 4.66
N LYS A 112 -6.95 -7.06 5.71
CA LYS A 112 -8.06 -6.10 5.92
C LYS A 112 -7.55 -4.66 6.00
N ILE A 113 -6.39 -4.44 6.63
CA ILE A 113 -5.76 -3.12 6.73
C ILE A 113 -5.11 -2.73 5.40
N GLN A 114 -4.31 -3.62 4.80
CA GLN A 114 -3.62 -3.38 3.55
C GLN A 114 -4.61 -3.07 2.42
N TRP A 115 -5.74 -3.78 2.37
CA TRP A 115 -6.84 -3.52 1.45
C TRP A 115 -7.38 -2.09 1.63
N ARG A 116 -7.72 -1.69 2.87
CA ARG A 116 -8.23 -0.35 3.16
C ARG A 116 -7.23 0.74 2.82
N TYR A 117 -5.98 0.52 3.15
CA TYR A 117 -4.90 1.44 2.83
C TYR A 117 -4.76 1.64 1.31
N LEU A 118 -4.76 0.55 0.54
CA LEU A 118 -4.66 0.63 -0.92
C LEU A 118 -5.91 1.25 -1.54
N PHE A 119 -7.10 0.90 -1.04
CA PHE A 119 -8.37 1.49 -1.47
C PHE A 119 -8.38 3.02 -1.31
N VAL A 120 -7.95 3.53 -0.16
CA VAL A 120 -7.83 4.98 0.08
C VAL A 120 -6.94 5.62 -0.97
N LYS A 121 -5.79 5.03 -1.27
CA LYS A 121 -4.85 5.57 -2.27
C LYS A 121 -5.46 5.60 -3.67
N ILE A 122 -6.10 4.52 -4.08
CA ILE A 122 -6.76 4.40 -5.38
C ILE A 122 -7.83 5.48 -5.51
N TYR A 123 -8.75 5.56 -4.56
CA TYR A 123 -9.84 6.53 -4.64
C TYR A 123 -9.37 7.97 -4.53
N PHE A 124 -8.35 8.24 -3.72
CA PHE A 124 -7.76 9.58 -3.65
C PHE A 124 -7.16 10.01 -5.01
N GLU A 125 -6.45 9.11 -5.70
CA GLU A 125 -5.83 9.43 -6.99
C GLU A 125 -6.85 9.46 -8.13
N LYS A 126 -7.86 8.58 -8.09
CA LYS A 126 -8.97 8.57 -9.04
C LYS A 126 -9.85 9.83 -8.92
N ASN A 127 -10.02 10.36 -7.72
CA ASN A 127 -10.80 11.59 -7.48
C ASN A 127 -10.21 12.83 -8.12
N LYS A 128 -8.92 12.85 -8.45
CA LYS A 128 -8.32 13.94 -9.21
C LYS A 128 -8.87 14.06 -10.62
N GLU A 129 -9.45 12.97 -11.13
CA GLU A 129 -10.02 12.86 -12.48
C GLU A 129 -11.56 12.94 -12.46
N GLY A 130 -12.22 12.86 -11.29
CA GLY A 130 -13.66 12.73 -11.13
C GLY A 130 -14.29 13.72 -10.12
N GLY A 131 -15.57 14.01 -10.29
CA GLY A 131 -16.31 15.01 -9.54
C GLY A 131 -16.63 14.66 -8.07
N TRP A 132 -17.50 15.44 -7.43
CA TRP A 132 -17.89 15.43 -6.01
C TRP A 132 -18.31 14.07 -5.45
N SER A 133 -18.99 13.22 -6.23
CA SER A 133 -19.52 11.92 -5.73
C SER A 133 -18.45 10.96 -5.26
N THR A 134 -17.27 10.99 -5.87
CA THR A 134 -16.12 10.17 -5.47
C THR A 134 -15.45 10.69 -4.21
N TYR A 135 -15.59 11.98 -3.93
CA TYR A 135 -15.06 12.64 -2.74
C TYR A 135 -15.80 12.23 -1.46
N GLU A 136 -17.13 12.26 -1.50
CA GLU A 136 -18.00 11.83 -0.40
C GLU A 136 -17.78 10.34 -0.07
N LEU A 137 -17.62 9.52 -1.11
CA LEU A 137 -17.31 8.10 -0.92
C LEU A 137 -15.97 7.91 -0.19
N LEU A 138 -14.93 8.65 -0.57
CA LEU A 138 -13.63 8.57 0.09
C LEU A 138 -13.70 9.05 1.53
N GLU A 139 -14.43 10.13 1.81
CA GLU A 139 -14.62 10.65 3.17
C GLU A 139 -15.32 9.64 4.07
N SER A 140 -16.44 9.08 3.60
CA SER A 140 -17.18 8.01 4.28
C SER A 140 -16.30 6.78 4.54
N PHE A 141 -15.49 6.41 3.54
CA PHE A 141 -14.56 5.28 3.68
C PHE A 141 -13.45 5.54 4.71
N LEU A 142 -12.89 6.75 4.75
CA LEU A 142 -11.89 7.15 5.75
C LEU A 142 -12.47 7.13 7.16
N GLU A 143 -13.75 7.52 7.32
CA GLU A 143 -14.45 7.41 8.60
C GLU A 143 -14.62 5.95 9.03
N SER A 144 -15.12 5.12 8.13
CA SER A 144 -15.23 3.67 8.34
C SER A 144 -13.89 3.04 8.70
N PHE A 145 -12.80 3.44 8.04
CA PHE A 145 -11.46 2.95 8.34
C PHE A 145 -11.00 3.38 9.73
N SER A 146 -11.26 4.62 10.15
CA SER A 146 -10.97 5.09 11.51
C SER A 146 -11.70 4.26 12.56
N ILE A 147 -12.99 3.96 12.35
CA ILE A 147 -13.79 3.14 13.26
C ILE A 147 -13.23 1.71 13.32
N PHE A 148 -12.88 1.13 12.19
CA PHE A 148 -12.27 -0.19 12.10
C PHE A 148 -10.95 -0.26 12.90
N LEU A 149 -10.07 0.75 12.77
CA LEU A 149 -8.80 0.80 13.49
C LEU A 149 -9.00 0.91 15.00
N ARG A 150 -9.95 1.74 15.44
CA ARG A 150 -10.26 1.93 16.88
C ARG A 150 -10.77 0.65 17.53
N ARG A 151 -11.72 -0.03 16.86
CA ARG A 151 -12.41 -1.22 17.41
C ARG A 151 -11.60 -2.50 17.32
N ASN A 152 -10.54 -2.55 16.55
CA ASN A 152 -9.80 -3.79 16.33
C ASN A 152 -8.73 -3.99 17.42
N GLU A 153 -8.91 -5.00 18.28
CA GLU A 153 -8.02 -5.30 19.40
C GLU A 153 -6.78 -6.10 18.99
N GLU A 154 -6.80 -6.77 17.82
CA GLU A 154 -5.65 -7.51 17.30
C GLU A 154 -4.50 -6.59 16.86
N LEU A 155 -4.76 -5.28 16.72
CA LEU A 155 -3.76 -4.31 16.32
C LEU A 155 -3.02 -3.73 17.52
N SER A 156 -1.69 -3.76 17.46
CA SER A 156 -0.89 -3.06 18.45
C SER A 156 -1.16 -1.54 18.44
N PRO A 157 -1.06 -0.86 19.60
CA PRO A 157 -1.25 0.60 19.68
C PRO A 157 -0.41 1.38 18.66
N SER A 158 0.84 0.97 18.46
CA SER A 158 1.74 1.59 17.48
C SER A 158 1.21 1.45 16.04
N LYS A 159 0.73 0.26 15.64
CA LYS A 159 0.12 0.07 14.31
C LYS A 159 -1.15 0.90 14.16
N LYS A 160 -2.03 0.92 15.18
CA LYS A 160 -3.23 1.77 15.16
C LYS A 160 -2.85 3.23 14.91
N SER A 161 -1.89 3.76 15.68
CA SER A 161 -1.43 5.14 15.55
C SER A 161 -0.94 5.47 14.14
N THR A 162 -0.05 4.64 13.56
CA THR A 162 0.50 4.91 12.22
C THR A 162 -0.56 4.96 11.12
N TYR A 163 -1.59 4.12 11.19
CA TYR A 163 -2.70 4.15 10.23
C TYR A 163 -3.73 5.24 10.53
N MET A 164 -3.94 5.58 11.80
CA MET A 164 -4.80 6.71 12.18
C MET A 164 -4.20 8.03 11.69
N ASP A 165 -2.88 8.20 11.79
CA ASP A 165 -2.17 9.35 11.23
C ASP A 165 -2.31 9.40 9.70
N PHE A 166 -2.21 8.26 9.01
CA PHE A 166 -2.46 8.20 7.58
C PHE A 166 -3.86 8.67 7.21
N VAL A 167 -4.89 8.20 7.92
CA VAL A 167 -6.28 8.63 7.70
C VAL A 167 -6.42 10.13 7.95
N LYS A 168 -5.89 10.63 9.08
CA LYS A 168 -5.91 12.05 9.44
C LYS A 168 -5.26 12.93 8.37
N PHE A 169 -4.06 12.57 7.92
CA PHE A 169 -3.34 13.35 6.90
C PHE A 169 -4.01 13.26 5.55
N THR A 170 -4.60 12.12 5.18
CA THR A 170 -5.39 12.00 3.95
C THR A 170 -6.61 12.91 3.99
N LYS A 171 -7.35 12.98 5.11
CA LYS A 171 -8.47 13.93 5.28
C LYS A 171 -8.00 15.40 5.17
N GLN A 172 -6.81 15.71 5.68
CA GLN A 172 -6.23 17.04 5.52
C GLN A 172 -5.87 17.34 4.06
N LEU A 173 -5.25 16.37 3.35
CA LEU A 173 -4.93 16.50 1.93
C LEU A 173 -6.19 16.70 1.06
N MET A 174 -7.31 16.07 1.42
CA MET A 174 -8.59 16.27 0.71
C MET A 174 -9.05 17.73 0.73
N LYS A 175 -8.71 18.50 1.76
CA LYS A 175 -9.05 19.94 1.83
C LYS A 175 -8.27 20.76 0.80
N TYR A 176 -7.11 20.26 0.35
CA TYR A 176 -6.24 20.91 -0.64
C TYR A 176 -6.50 20.41 -2.07
N HIS A 177 -7.67 19.86 -2.37
CA HIS A 177 -8.04 19.41 -3.70
C HIS A 177 -8.48 20.57 -4.61
N PRO A 178 -8.49 20.45 -5.97
CA PRO A 178 -8.25 21.53 -6.95
C PRO A 178 -9.17 22.78 -6.91
N TRP A 179 -10.12 22.82 -6.01
CA TRP A 179 -11.09 23.92 -5.89
C TRP A 179 -10.81 24.88 -4.72
N GLY A 180 -9.78 24.63 -3.91
CA GLY A 180 -9.44 25.43 -2.74
C GLY A 180 -8.37 26.50 -3.05
N ARG A 181 -8.54 27.70 -2.52
CA ARG A 181 -7.42 28.66 -2.38
C ARG A 181 -6.60 28.21 -1.17
N TYR A 182 -5.33 27.91 -1.37
CA TYR A 182 -4.43 27.42 -0.32
C TYR A 182 -3.46 28.50 0.10
N ASP A 183 -3.30 28.63 1.42
CA ASP A 183 -2.15 29.34 1.96
C ASP A 183 -0.93 28.42 1.88
N GLN A 184 0.14 28.90 1.24
CA GLN A 184 1.40 28.17 1.14
C GLN A 184 1.97 27.82 2.53
N ALA A 185 1.71 28.66 3.54
CA ALA A 185 2.12 28.40 4.91
C ALA A 185 1.44 27.15 5.51
N ASP A 186 0.15 26.94 5.20
CA ASP A 186 -0.58 25.74 5.66
C ASP A 186 -0.04 24.46 5.01
N ILE A 187 0.30 24.51 3.72
CA ILE A 187 0.92 23.40 2.99
C ILE A 187 2.26 23.05 3.62
N GLU A 188 3.13 24.03 3.88
CA GLU A 188 4.44 23.78 4.49
C GLU A 188 4.33 23.26 5.93
N LYS A 189 3.37 23.76 6.72
CA LYS A 189 3.08 23.26 8.06
C LYS A 189 2.64 21.79 8.02
N LEU A 190 1.74 21.43 7.08
CA LEU A 190 1.31 20.04 6.91
C LEU A 190 2.46 19.16 6.43
N ARG A 191 3.29 19.65 5.50
CA ARG A 191 4.49 18.96 5.02
C ARG A 191 5.45 18.63 6.16
N SER A 192 5.76 19.61 6.99
CA SER A 192 6.61 19.44 8.17
C SER A 192 6.03 18.43 9.16
N THR A 193 4.73 18.51 9.43
CA THR A 193 4.04 17.58 10.32
C THR A 193 4.10 16.15 9.81
N ILE A 194 3.85 15.91 8.51
CA ILE A 194 3.95 14.59 7.89
C ILE A 194 5.39 14.06 7.96
N LYS A 195 6.39 14.89 7.63
CA LYS A 195 7.82 14.50 7.69
C LYS A 195 8.21 14.00 9.09
N ASN A 196 7.76 14.65 10.14
CA ASN A 196 8.11 14.35 11.52
C ASN A 196 7.23 13.26 12.16
N SER A 197 6.18 12.80 11.51
CA SER A 197 5.30 11.75 12.00
C SER A 197 5.84 10.34 11.73
N SER A 198 5.25 9.34 12.39
CA SER A 198 5.49 7.91 12.07
C SER A 198 4.39 7.32 11.18
N THR A 199 3.71 8.16 10.40
CA THR A 199 2.56 7.74 9.60
C THR A 199 2.90 6.67 8.56
N MET A 200 1.97 5.77 8.33
CA MET A 200 2.02 4.89 7.16
C MET A 200 1.89 5.72 5.87
N GLY A 201 2.62 5.33 4.82
CA GLY A 201 2.50 5.99 3.51
C GLY A 201 3.05 7.41 3.46
N LYS A 202 3.99 7.77 4.33
CA LYS A 202 4.62 9.11 4.40
C LYS A 202 5.03 9.64 3.03
N LYS A 203 5.75 8.83 2.25
CA LYS A 203 6.20 9.21 0.90
C LYS A 203 5.02 9.56 -0.01
N TRP A 204 4.01 8.70 -0.06
CA TRP A 204 2.81 8.94 -0.86
C TRP A 204 2.08 10.22 -0.43
N LEU A 205 1.92 10.45 0.87
CA LEU A 205 1.30 11.68 1.40
C LEU A 205 2.07 12.93 0.96
N LEU A 206 3.41 12.89 1.04
CA LEU A 206 4.27 14.00 0.62
C LEU A 206 4.23 14.22 -0.89
N GLU A 207 4.16 13.14 -1.69
CA GLU A 207 3.99 13.22 -3.15
C GLU A 207 2.64 13.84 -3.53
N GLN A 208 1.54 13.46 -2.82
CA GLN A 208 0.24 14.06 -3.06
C GLN A 208 0.23 15.55 -2.71
N LEU A 209 0.85 15.91 -1.60
CA LEU A 209 0.97 17.31 -1.16
C LEU A 209 1.81 18.15 -2.13
N LYS A 210 2.87 17.59 -2.73
CA LYS A 210 3.67 18.25 -3.77
C LYS A 210 2.87 18.52 -5.05
N LYS A 211 1.90 17.65 -5.35
CA LYS A 211 1.03 17.80 -6.54
C LYS A 211 -0.11 18.81 -6.31
N ALA A 212 -0.36 19.21 -5.07
CA ALA A 212 -1.42 20.14 -4.69
C ALA A 212 -0.94 21.60 -4.65
N GLY A 213 0.36 21.86 -4.47
CA GLY A 213 1.00 23.18 -4.46
C GLY A 213 2.05 23.33 -5.53
#